data_6af7f94434d259c8bf588be0917db72e
#
_entry.id   6af7f94434d259c8bf588be0917db72e
#
_cell.length_a   1.000
_cell.length_b   1.000
_cell.length_c   1.000
_cell.angle_alpha   90.00
_cell.angle_beta   90.00
_cell.angle_gamma   90.00
#
_symmetry.space_group_name_H-M   'P 1'
#
loop_
_entity.id
_entity.type
_entity.pdbx_description
1 polymer ?
#
loop_
_entity_poly.entity_id
_entity_poly.type
_entity_poly.pdbx_seq_one_letter_code
_entity_poly.pdbx_strand_id
1 'polypeptide(L)'
;MVPFAGWEMPVQFSGLIQEHKAVRERLGMFDISHMGVLRLEGPDPKTALQQLVPSDLHRIGPGEASYTVLLNESGGIRDDLIVYDCGSIDAERGAVVVVINAACADSDTAWIRERMEPAGLTVTDLKNGGVLLALQGPEAIPLLEQLSGEDLSGLPRFGHRMVSISGLREPVFTARTGYTGEDGAELLLRAEDGQTLWTHLLDRGVTPCGLGARDTLRLEAAMHLYGQDMDSGTNPFEAGLGWLVHLEMPADFVGRPALEQTAASGPAKRLVGLKLQGRAIARHDYPVLHDGIRVGTVTSGTWSPTLEEAIALAYVPPALARPGKDLSVEIRGKAQPATVVRRPFYKRP
;
A
#
# COMPACT_ATOMS: atom_id res chain seq x y z
N MET A 1 -2.43 22.02 -5.44
CA MET A 1 -1.14 21.40 -5.13
C MET A 1 -0.92 21.49 -3.63
N VAL A 2 -0.34 20.47 -3.03
CA VAL A 2 0.06 20.43 -1.61
C VAL A 2 1.40 19.73 -1.48
N PRO A 3 2.22 20.09 -0.48
CA PRO A 3 3.43 19.33 -0.19
C PRO A 3 3.07 17.94 0.36
N PHE A 4 3.68 16.91 -0.22
CA PHE A 4 3.52 15.51 0.20
C PHE A 4 4.83 14.77 0.02
N ALA A 5 5.45 14.31 1.12
CA ALA A 5 6.72 13.58 1.12
C ALA A 5 7.83 14.25 0.26
N GLY A 6 7.96 15.58 0.36
CA GLY A 6 8.94 16.36 -0.41
C GLY A 6 8.56 16.69 -1.86
N TRP A 7 7.37 16.30 -2.30
CA TRP A 7 6.82 16.56 -3.63
C TRP A 7 5.66 17.54 -3.57
N GLU A 8 5.45 18.32 -4.66
CA GLU A 8 4.25 19.12 -4.88
C GLU A 8 3.22 18.26 -5.62
N MET A 9 2.21 17.78 -4.91
CA MET A 9 1.23 16.81 -5.43
C MET A 9 -0.16 17.44 -5.59
N PRO A 10 -0.91 17.11 -6.66
CA PRO A 10 -2.29 17.55 -6.81
C PRO A 10 -3.20 16.85 -5.78
N VAL A 11 -3.99 17.62 -5.05
CA VAL A 11 -5.06 17.06 -4.21
C VAL A 11 -6.16 16.48 -5.09
N GLN A 12 -6.49 17.19 -6.16
CA GLN A 12 -7.50 16.81 -7.16
C GLN A 12 -7.24 17.53 -8.49
N PHE A 13 -7.79 17.00 -9.57
CA PHE A 13 -7.84 17.59 -10.91
C PHE A 13 -9.26 18.09 -11.21
N SER A 14 -10.21 17.17 -11.39
CA SER A 14 -11.61 17.47 -11.73
C SER A 14 -12.53 17.52 -10.50
N GLY A 15 -12.08 16.99 -9.37
CA GLY A 15 -12.79 16.95 -8.11
C GLY A 15 -12.75 15.57 -7.46
N LEU A 16 -12.52 15.55 -6.13
CA LEU A 16 -12.31 14.32 -5.36
C LEU A 16 -13.38 13.26 -5.62
N ILE A 17 -14.66 13.63 -5.53
CA ILE A 17 -15.76 12.66 -5.68
C ILE A 17 -15.85 12.14 -7.12
N GLN A 18 -15.63 13.01 -8.11
CA GLN A 18 -15.67 12.64 -9.51
C GLN A 18 -14.53 11.67 -9.86
N GLU A 19 -13.33 11.97 -9.39
CA GLU A 19 -12.14 11.13 -9.59
C GLU A 19 -12.29 9.78 -8.88
N HIS A 20 -12.78 9.79 -7.64
CA HIS A 20 -13.08 8.56 -6.90
C HIS A 20 -14.07 7.66 -7.65
N LYS A 21 -15.19 8.23 -8.12
CA LYS A 21 -16.20 7.48 -8.88
C LYS A 21 -15.65 6.97 -10.21
N ALA A 22 -14.82 7.75 -10.91
CA ALA A 22 -14.18 7.30 -12.14
C ALA A 22 -13.39 6.00 -11.92
N VAL A 23 -12.61 5.90 -10.84
CA VAL A 23 -11.87 4.68 -10.48
C VAL A 23 -12.82 3.52 -10.15
N ARG A 24 -13.89 3.78 -9.39
CA ARG A 24 -14.87 2.74 -9.03
C ARG A 24 -15.68 2.22 -10.22
N GLU A 25 -16.09 3.10 -11.10
CA GLU A 25 -17.04 2.78 -12.17
C GLU A 25 -16.35 2.37 -13.48
N ARG A 26 -15.19 2.95 -13.76
CA ARG A 26 -14.47 2.80 -15.03
C ARG A 26 -12.98 2.68 -14.87
N LEU A 27 -12.29 3.83 -14.77
CA LEU A 27 -10.83 3.90 -14.87
C LEU A 27 -10.32 5.26 -14.40
N GLY A 28 -9.29 5.24 -13.57
CA GLY A 28 -8.51 6.41 -13.16
C GLY A 28 -7.01 6.13 -13.24
N MET A 29 -6.23 7.18 -13.42
CA MET A 29 -4.77 7.12 -13.39
C MET A 29 -4.20 8.04 -12.32
N PHE A 30 -3.11 7.61 -11.69
CA PHE A 30 -2.41 8.34 -10.65
C PHE A 30 -0.93 8.43 -11.01
N ASP A 31 -0.35 9.61 -10.84
CA ASP A 31 1.10 9.74 -10.76
C ASP A 31 1.52 9.40 -9.32
N ILE A 32 2.21 8.29 -9.17
CA ILE A 32 2.74 7.80 -7.89
C ILE A 32 4.27 7.80 -7.89
N SER A 33 4.88 8.65 -8.73
CA SER A 33 6.33 8.76 -8.86
C SER A 33 7.03 9.25 -7.59
N HIS A 34 6.32 9.68 -6.58
CA HIS A 34 6.87 9.98 -5.25
C HIS A 34 7.31 8.74 -4.48
N MET A 35 6.79 7.55 -4.79
CA MET A 35 7.19 6.27 -4.15
C MET A 35 8.66 5.94 -4.45
N GLY A 36 9.37 5.31 -3.51
CA GLY A 36 10.71 4.77 -3.76
C GLY A 36 10.65 3.45 -4.51
N VAL A 37 11.58 3.20 -5.41
CA VAL A 37 11.69 1.92 -6.13
C VAL A 37 13.16 1.50 -6.17
N LEU A 38 13.46 0.38 -5.54
CA LEU A 38 14.80 -0.18 -5.48
C LEU A 38 14.87 -1.49 -6.26
N ARG A 39 15.97 -1.72 -6.96
CA ARG A 39 16.32 -3.01 -7.55
C ARG A 39 17.52 -3.57 -6.82
N LEU A 40 17.39 -4.78 -6.30
CA LEU A 40 18.43 -5.53 -5.62
C LEU A 40 18.85 -6.68 -6.54
N GLU A 41 20.14 -6.72 -6.88
CA GLU A 41 20.72 -7.73 -7.76
C GLU A 41 21.95 -8.39 -7.14
N GLY A 42 22.07 -9.69 -7.29
CA GLY A 42 23.23 -10.44 -6.82
C GLY A 42 22.89 -11.88 -6.44
N PRO A 43 23.77 -12.53 -5.66
CA PRO A 43 23.51 -13.88 -5.17
C PRO A 43 22.30 -13.91 -4.25
N ASP A 44 21.29 -14.70 -4.61
CA ASP A 44 20.08 -14.98 -3.83
C ASP A 44 19.48 -13.76 -3.09
N PRO A 45 18.99 -12.73 -3.82
CA PRO A 45 18.50 -11.50 -3.21
C PRO A 45 17.27 -11.71 -2.31
N LYS A 46 16.46 -12.76 -2.54
CA LYS A 46 15.32 -13.09 -1.67
C LYS A 46 15.78 -13.54 -0.29
N THR A 47 16.72 -14.48 -0.22
CA THR A 47 17.27 -14.95 1.07
C THR A 47 17.94 -13.82 1.84
N ALA A 48 18.65 -12.92 1.16
CA ALA A 48 19.24 -11.77 1.82
C ALA A 48 18.16 -10.83 2.38
N LEU A 49 17.15 -10.48 1.57
CA LEU A 49 16.07 -9.57 1.96
C LEU A 49 15.14 -10.20 3.03
N GLN A 50 15.03 -11.54 3.08
CA GLN A 50 14.25 -12.29 4.08
C GLN A 50 14.61 -11.90 5.52
N GLN A 51 15.85 -11.50 5.76
CA GLN A 51 16.31 -11.07 7.08
C GLN A 51 15.66 -9.75 7.57
N LEU A 52 15.04 -8.99 6.69
CA LEU A 52 14.45 -7.69 7.01
C LEU A 52 12.92 -7.73 7.16
N VAL A 53 12.27 -8.80 6.72
CA VAL A 53 10.80 -8.87 6.62
C VAL A 53 10.25 -10.13 7.30
N PRO A 54 9.07 -10.05 7.94
CA PRO A 54 8.45 -11.18 8.62
C PRO A 54 7.70 -12.15 7.68
N SER A 55 7.52 -11.77 6.41
CA SER A 55 6.87 -12.61 5.41
C SER A 55 7.86 -13.58 4.79
N ASP A 56 7.45 -14.82 4.58
CA ASP A 56 8.27 -15.82 3.89
C ASP A 56 8.32 -15.51 2.38
N LEU A 57 9.39 -14.88 1.94
CA LEU A 57 9.61 -14.50 0.54
C LEU A 57 9.83 -15.71 -0.39
N HIS A 58 10.13 -16.89 0.15
CA HIS A 58 10.26 -18.11 -0.66
C HIS A 58 8.91 -18.69 -1.10
N ARG A 59 7.79 -18.14 -0.61
CA ARG A 59 6.43 -18.48 -1.09
C ARG A 59 6.09 -17.85 -2.44
N ILE A 60 6.86 -16.87 -2.90
CA ILE A 60 6.70 -16.28 -4.23
C ILE A 60 7.80 -16.77 -5.17
N GLY A 61 7.44 -16.94 -6.44
CA GLY A 61 8.33 -17.27 -7.55
C GLY A 61 8.52 -16.11 -8.53
N PRO A 62 9.36 -16.33 -9.57
CA PRO A 62 9.56 -15.33 -10.61
C PRO A 62 8.23 -14.87 -11.25
N GLY A 63 8.06 -13.55 -11.35
CA GLY A 63 6.83 -12.93 -11.86
C GLY A 63 5.74 -12.73 -10.79
N GLU A 64 6.00 -13.08 -9.53
CA GLU A 64 5.09 -12.87 -8.41
C GLU A 64 5.62 -11.83 -7.43
N ALA A 65 4.75 -11.28 -6.61
CA ALA A 65 5.09 -10.30 -5.58
C ALA A 65 4.45 -10.62 -4.23
N SER A 66 5.05 -10.07 -3.18
CA SER A 66 4.54 -10.14 -1.80
C SER A 66 4.45 -8.75 -1.20
N TYR A 67 3.30 -8.41 -0.61
CA TYR A 67 3.18 -7.28 0.30
C TYR A 67 3.70 -7.69 1.67
N THR A 68 4.57 -6.88 2.25
CA THR A 68 5.20 -7.15 3.54
C THR A 68 5.53 -5.84 4.27
N VAL A 69 6.24 -5.93 5.40
CA VAL A 69 6.68 -4.78 6.19
C VAL A 69 8.16 -4.89 6.54
N LEU A 70 8.86 -3.75 6.59
CA LEU A 70 10.14 -3.64 7.27
C LEU A 70 9.88 -3.46 8.77
N LEU A 71 10.71 -4.08 9.59
CA LEU A 71 10.59 -4.02 11.04
C LEU A 71 11.83 -3.38 11.68
N ASN A 72 11.62 -2.81 12.86
CA ASN A 72 12.69 -2.53 13.82
C ASN A 72 12.87 -3.70 14.80
N GLU A 73 13.91 -3.67 15.61
CA GLU A 73 14.24 -4.74 16.57
C GLU A 73 13.16 -4.98 17.63
N SER A 74 12.34 -3.97 17.93
CA SER A 74 11.20 -4.10 18.85
C SER A 74 9.92 -4.62 18.18
N GLY A 75 9.99 -5.04 16.90
CA GLY A 75 8.86 -5.55 16.11
C GLY A 75 7.92 -4.47 15.59
N GLY A 76 8.26 -3.19 15.74
CA GLY A 76 7.50 -2.07 15.18
C GLY A 76 7.73 -1.93 13.67
N ILE A 77 6.71 -1.47 12.96
CA ILE A 77 6.71 -1.33 11.49
C ILE A 77 7.50 -0.07 11.11
N ARG A 78 8.60 -0.24 10.36
CA ARG A 78 9.39 0.87 9.79
C ARG A 78 8.76 1.42 8.52
N ASP A 79 8.24 0.52 7.69
CA ASP A 79 7.51 0.82 6.45
C ASP A 79 6.74 -0.42 5.99
N ASP A 80 5.77 -0.24 5.10
CA ASP A 80 5.16 -1.31 4.31
C ASP A 80 5.61 -1.22 2.85
N LEU A 81 5.83 -2.37 2.25
CA LEU A 81 6.46 -2.46 0.94
C LEU A 81 5.92 -3.65 0.12
N ILE A 82 6.17 -3.59 -1.19
CA ILE A 82 5.93 -4.72 -2.08
C ILE A 82 7.27 -5.20 -2.61
N VAL A 83 7.52 -6.50 -2.49
CA VAL A 83 8.70 -7.21 -3.03
C VAL A 83 8.27 -8.00 -4.24
N TYR A 84 8.89 -7.74 -5.39
CA TYR A 84 8.66 -8.41 -6.66
C TYR A 84 9.83 -9.34 -6.97
N ASP A 85 9.57 -10.62 -7.16
CA ASP A 85 10.58 -11.60 -7.59
C ASP A 85 10.77 -11.53 -9.09
N CYS A 86 11.86 -10.93 -9.54
CA CYS A 86 12.20 -10.80 -10.95
C CYS A 86 12.94 -12.05 -11.51
N GLY A 87 13.18 -13.07 -10.68
CA GLY A 87 13.83 -14.30 -11.08
C GLY A 87 15.34 -14.18 -11.27
N SER A 88 15.90 -15.14 -12.00
CA SER A 88 17.33 -15.20 -12.30
C SER A 88 17.71 -14.22 -13.42
N ILE A 89 18.83 -13.52 -13.26
CA ILE A 89 19.46 -12.71 -14.30
C ILE A 89 20.42 -13.59 -15.10
N ASP A 90 21.17 -14.45 -14.39
CA ASP A 90 22.10 -15.42 -14.93
C ASP A 90 22.20 -16.65 -14.01
N ALA A 91 23.22 -17.51 -14.20
CA ALA A 91 23.40 -18.74 -13.43
C ALA A 91 23.69 -18.49 -11.94
N GLU A 92 24.21 -17.32 -11.57
CA GLU A 92 24.71 -17.01 -10.23
C GLU A 92 23.95 -15.88 -9.56
N ARG A 93 23.15 -15.08 -10.31
CA ARG A 93 22.50 -13.87 -9.82
C ARG A 93 21.01 -13.87 -10.10
N GLY A 94 20.27 -13.37 -9.12
CA GLY A 94 18.86 -13.05 -9.22
C GLY A 94 18.59 -11.56 -9.02
N ALA A 95 17.34 -11.17 -9.20
CA ALA A 95 16.88 -9.81 -8.91
C ALA A 95 15.54 -9.81 -8.18
N VAL A 96 15.39 -8.83 -7.30
CA VAL A 96 14.09 -8.40 -6.77
C VAL A 96 13.94 -6.91 -6.95
N VAL A 97 12.69 -6.46 -7.15
CA VAL A 97 12.33 -5.04 -7.10
C VAL A 97 11.52 -4.80 -5.84
N VAL A 98 11.78 -3.68 -5.17
CA VAL A 98 11.10 -3.29 -3.93
C VAL A 98 10.49 -1.91 -4.11
N VAL A 99 9.19 -1.77 -3.85
CA VAL A 99 8.48 -0.47 -3.83
C VAL A 99 8.22 -0.10 -2.37
N ILE A 100 8.70 1.09 -1.97
CA ILE A 100 8.68 1.63 -0.60
C ILE A 100 7.95 2.97 -0.55
N ASN A 101 7.43 3.34 0.62
CA ASN A 101 6.69 4.59 0.77
C ASN A 101 7.59 5.83 0.63
N ALA A 102 7.03 6.87 0.02
CA ALA A 102 7.75 8.12 -0.28
C ALA A 102 8.35 8.78 0.97
N ALA A 103 7.59 8.82 2.08
CA ALA A 103 8.04 9.44 3.33
C ALA A 103 9.20 8.70 3.99
N CYS A 104 9.36 7.41 3.70
CA CYS A 104 10.39 6.53 4.26
C CYS A 104 11.53 6.26 3.27
N ALA A 105 11.43 6.71 2.00
CA ALA A 105 12.30 6.30 0.91
C ALA A 105 13.80 6.44 1.21
N ASP A 106 14.24 7.57 1.76
CA ASP A 106 15.64 7.80 2.07
C ASP A 106 16.12 6.91 3.22
N SER A 107 15.35 6.82 4.32
CA SER A 107 15.69 6.02 5.50
C SER A 107 15.70 4.53 5.19
N ASP A 108 14.75 4.06 4.38
CA ASP A 108 14.63 2.65 4.05
C ASP A 108 15.64 2.24 2.98
N THR A 109 15.94 3.12 2.03
CA THR A 109 17.04 2.91 1.09
C THR A 109 18.37 2.74 1.84
N ALA A 110 18.65 3.62 2.82
CA ALA A 110 19.86 3.53 3.64
C ALA A 110 19.87 2.23 4.46
N TRP A 111 18.75 1.88 5.09
CA TRP A 111 18.59 0.65 5.90
C TRP A 111 18.78 -0.63 5.06
N ILE A 112 18.20 -0.66 3.87
CA ILE A 112 18.32 -1.80 2.94
C ILE A 112 19.77 -1.91 2.44
N ARG A 113 20.39 -0.81 2.00
CA ARG A 113 21.78 -0.81 1.53
C ARG A 113 22.77 -1.30 2.58
N GLU A 114 22.65 -0.78 3.80
CA GLU A 114 23.51 -1.15 4.92
C GLU A 114 23.58 -2.67 5.15
N ARG A 115 22.49 -3.38 4.82
CA ARG A 115 22.38 -4.83 5.05
C ARG A 115 22.56 -5.68 3.80
N MET A 116 22.19 -5.15 2.65
CA MET A 116 22.23 -5.91 1.39
C MET A 116 23.57 -5.82 0.68
N GLU A 117 24.26 -4.68 0.72
CA GLU A 117 25.58 -4.52 0.09
C GLU A 117 26.65 -5.43 0.71
N PRO A 118 26.74 -5.59 2.05
CA PRO A 118 27.65 -6.58 2.66
C PRO A 118 27.30 -8.04 2.30
N ALA A 119 26.05 -8.33 1.95
CA ALA A 119 25.63 -9.65 1.45
C ALA A 119 25.95 -9.87 -0.04
N GLY A 120 26.67 -8.95 -0.68
CA GLY A 120 27.09 -9.02 -2.08
C GLY A 120 26.03 -8.57 -3.09
N LEU A 121 24.98 -7.87 -2.63
CA LEU A 121 23.95 -7.33 -3.52
C LEU A 121 24.27 -5.90 -3.95
N THR A 122 23.93 -5.59 -5.20
CA THR A 122 23.90 -4.22 -5.71
C THR A 122 22.50 -3.67 -5.51
N VAL A 123 22.39 -2.50 -4.86
CA VAL A 123 21.12 -1.79 -4.65
C VAL A 123 21.06 -0.56 -5.55
N THR A 124 20.20 -0.61 -6.56
CA THR A 124 20.01 0.47 -7.55
C THR A 124 18.69 1.17 -7.29
N ASP A 125 18.71 2.50 -7.21
CA ASP A 125 17.50 3.32 -7.19
C ASP A 125 16.97 3.51 -8.62
N LEU A 126 15.81 2.91 -8.91
CA LEU A 126 15.16 3.00 -10.23
C LEU A 126 14.38 4.30 -10.43
N LYS A 127 14.21 5.10 -9.39
CA LYS A 127 13.55 6.42 -9.45
C LYS A 127 14.43 7.47 -10.13
N ASN A 128 15.73 7.26 -10.17
CA ASN A 128 16.64 8.17 -10.88
C ASN A 128 16.42 8.06 -12.39
N GLY A 129 15.57 8.96 -12.93
CA GLY A 129 15.11 8.97 -14.33
C GLY A 129 13.90 8.06 -14.61
N GLY A 130 13.28 7.48 -13.58
CA GLY A 130 12.06 6.67 -13.68
C GLY A 130 10.82 7.38 -13.12
N VAL A 131 9.65 6.97 -13.60
CA VAL A 131 8.33 7.36 -13.10
C VAL A 131 7.50 6.12 -12.79
N LEU A 132 6.59 6.25 -11.84
CA LEU A 132 5.65 5.19 -11.48
C LEU A 132 4.23 5.72 -11.68
N LEU A 133 3.46 5.06 -12.54
CA LEU A 133 2.06 5.39 -12.80
C LEU A 133 1.16 4.24 -12.33
N ALA A 134 0.02 4.57 -11.74
CA ALA A 134 -1.01 3.59 -11.41
C ALA A 134 -2.24 3.80 -12.28
N LEU A 135 -2.70 2.73 -12.92
CA LEU A 135 -3.92 2.67 -13.71
C LEU A 135 -4.90 1.75 -13.00
N GLN A 136 -6.01 2.29 -12.50
CA GLN A 136 -6.87 1.60 -11.53
C GLN A 136 -8.34 1.69 -11.90
N GLY A 137 -9.06 0.60 -11.78
CA GLY A 137 -10.49 0.48 -12.08
C GLY A 137 -10.81 -0.73 -12.95
N PRO A 138 -12.10 -1.08 -13.13
CA PRO A 138 -12.50 -2.28 -13.87
C PRO A 138 -12.05 -2.31 -15.35
N GLU A 139 -11.81 -1.15 -15.95
CA GLU A 139 -11.37 -1.04 -17.35
C GLU A 139 -9.83 -0.95 -17.46
N ALA A 140 -9.06 -1.01 -16.36
CA ALA A 140 -7.62 -0.80 -16.37
C ALA A 140 -6.86 -1.89 -17.15
N ILE A 141 -7.09 -3.16 -16.83
CA ILE A 141 -6.45 -4.28 -17.50
C ILE A 141 -6.90 -4.37 -18.97
N PRO A 142 -8.21 -4.30 -19.31
CA PRO A 142 -8.65 -4.25 -20.70
C PRO A 142 -8.01 -3.12 -21.53
N LEU A 143 -7.82 -1.94 -20.95
CA LEU A 143 -7.14 -0.84 -21.67
C LEU A 143 -5.65 -1.16 -21.90
N LEU A 144 -4.95 -1.72 -20.91
CA LEU A 144 -3.55 -2.13 -21.08
C LEU A 144 -3.39 -3.21 -22.15
N GLU A 145 -4.32 -4.17 -22.24
CA GLU A 145 -4.37 -5.17 -23.31
C GLU A 145 -4.53 -4.52 -24.69
N GLN A 146 -5.40 -3.52 -24.82
CA GLN A 146 -5.56 -2.77 -26.07
C GLN A 146 -4.29 -1.99 -26.44
N LEU A 147 -3.59 -1.40 -25.46
CA LEU A 147 -2.38 -0.62 -25.69
C LEU A 147 -1.16 -1.49 -26.03
N SER A 148 -1.09 -2.69 -25.50
CA SER A 148 0.02 -3.61 -25.69
C SER A 148 -0.22 -4.62 -26.81
N GLY A 149 -1.45 -4.98 -27.08
CA GLY A 149 -1.80 -6.12 -27.92
C GLY A 149 -1.52 -7.47 -27.26
N GLU A 150 -1.22 -7.49 -25.95
CA GLU A 150 -0.92 -8.68 -25.16
C GLU A 150 -2.11 -9.06 -24.27
N ASP A 151 -2.34 -10.35 -24.07
CA ASP A 151 -3.30 -10.85 -23.06
C ASP A 151 -2.71 -10.71 -21.65
N LEU A 152 -3.34 -9.89 -20.82
CA LEU A 152 -2.99 -9.66 -19.42
C LEU A 152 -4.01 -10.30 -18.46
N SER A 153 -5.07 -10.91 -18.97
CA SER A 153 -6.11 -11.54 -18.13
C SER A 153 -5.54 -12.65 -17.24
N GLY A 154 -4.54 -13.39 -17.75
CA GLY A 154 -3.82 -14.44 -17.02
C GLY A 154 -2.78 -13.94 -16.00
N LEU A 155 -2.46 -12.64 -15.96
CA LEU A 155 -1.57 -12.09 -14.94
C LEU A 155 -2.30 -12.06 -13.58
N PRO A 156 -1.86 -12.82 -12.55
CA PRO A 156 -2.56 -12.84 -11.27
C PRO A 156 -2.42 -11.51 -10.52
N ARG A 157 -3.26 -11.27 -9.54
CA ARG A 157 -3.02 -10.21 -8.55
C ARG A 157 -1.69 -10.46 -7.86
N PHE A 158 -0.90 -9.40 -7.65
CA PHE A 158 0.51 -9.48 -7.25
C PHE A 158 1.41 -10.21 -8.26
N GLY A 159 0.95 -10.43 -9.49
CA GLY A 159 1.82 -10.82 -10.60
C GLY A 159 2.43 -9.60 -11.28
N HIS A 160 3.58 -9.79 -11.92
CA HIS A 160 4.24 -8.77 -12.72
C HIS A 160 4.95 -9.35 -13.92
N ARG A 161 5.12 -8.54 -14.96
CA ARG A 161 5.94 -8.86 -16.13
C ARG A 161 6.33 -7.60 -16.90
N MET A 162 7.24 -7.75 -17.83
CA MET A 162 7.51 -6.72 -18.84
C MET A 162 6.45 -6.76 -19.92
N VAL A 163 5.89 -5.60 -20.28
CA VAL A 163 4.82 -5.44 -21.28
C VAL A 163 5.23 -4.39 -22.29
N SER A 164 5.14 -4.70 -23.58
CA SER A 164 5.43 -3.75 -24.66
C SER A 164 4.19 -2.93 -24.97
N ILE A 165 4.21 -1.64 -24.69
CA ILE A 165 3.09 -0.71 -24.93
C ILE A 165 3.35 0.06 -26.22
N SER A 166 2.37 0.11 -27.13
CA SER A 166 2.47 0.81 -28.39
C SER A 166 2.79 2.29 -28.21
N GLY A 167 3.80 2.78 -28.93
CA GLY A 167 4.25 4.16 -28.87
C GLY A 167 5.30 4.45 -27.79
N LEU A 168 5.64 3.49 -26.94
CA LEU A 168 6.76 3.57 -25.98
C LEU A 168 8.01 2.92 -26.57
N ARG A 169 9.17 3.33 -26.06
CA ARG A 169 10.49 2.91 -26.56
C ARG A 169 10.92 1.56 -25.98
N GLU A 170 10.60 1.32 -24.72
CA GLU A 170 11.03 0.13 -24.00
C GLU A 170 9.84 -0.61 -23.37
N PRO A 171 9.95 -1.92 -23.14
CA PRO A 171 8.97 -2.66 -22.37
C PRO A 171 8.84 -2.07 -20.95
N VAL A 172 7.63 -2.05 -20.46
CA VAL A 172 7.23 -1.46 -19.18
C VAL A 172 7.14 -2.55 -18.12
N PHE A 173 7.79 -2.35 -16.98
CA PHE A 173 7.53 -3.20 -15.82
C PHE A 173 6.10 -2.96 -15.34
N THR A 174 5.25 -3.96 -15.53
CA THR A 174 3.82 -3.89 -15.27
C THR A 174 3.45 -4.87 -14.17
N ALA A 175 2.99 -4.36 -13.03
CA ALA A 175 2.56 -5.15 -11.88
C ALA A 175 1.06 -5.02 -11.67
N ARG A 176 0.32 -6.14 -11.52
CA ARG A 176 -1.11 -6.14 -11.21
C ARG A 176 -1.32 -5.90 -9.72
N THR A 177 -1.01 -4.69 -9.31
CA THR A 177 -1.08 -4.17 -7.95
C THR A 177 -1.82 -2.83 -7.94
N GLY A 178 -2.06 -2.28 -6.75
CA GLY A 178 -2.69 -0.97 -6.59
C GLY A 178 -3.13 -0.70 -5.16
N TYR A 179 -3.60 0.52 -4.93
CA TYR A 179 -3.95 1.05 -3.61
C TYR A 179 -5.39 1.57 -3.57
N THR A 180 -6.30 0.90 -4.26
CA THR A 180 -7.68 1.37 -4.45
C THR A 180 -8.73 0.35 -4.06
N GLY A 181 -8.37 -0.93 -3.96
CA GLY A 181 -9.32 -2.04 -3.82
C GLY A 181 -9.97 -2.46 -5.14
N GLU A 182 -9.70 -1.74 -6.25
CA GLU A 182 -10.06 -2.13 -7.60
C GLU A 182 -8.97 -2.98 -8.25
N ASP A 183 -9.28 -3.53 -9.42
CA ASP A 183 -8.30 -4.12 -10.30
C ASP A 183 -7.48 -3.02 -10.99
N GLY A 184 -6.27 -3.35 -11.44
CA GLY A 184 -5.43 -2.38 -12.12
C GLY A 184 -3.97 -2.78 -12.13
N ALA A 185 -3.13 -1.87 -12.58
CA ALA A 185 -1.69 -2.08 -12.63
C ALA A 185 -0.91 -0.84 -12.20
N GLU A 186 0.28 -1.09 -11.68
CA GLU A 186 1.31 -0.10 -11.44
C GLU A 186 2.43 -0.31 -12.46
N LEU A 187 2.85 0.77 -13.09
CA LEU A 187 3.70 0.80 -14.26
C LEU A 187 4.96 1.58 -13.96
N LEU A 188 6.12 0.92 -13.97
CA LEU A 188 7.42 1.58 -13.84
C LEU A 188 8.01 1.81 -15.22
N LEU A 189 8.26 3.08 -15.56
CA LEU A 189 8.72 3.52 -16.87
C LEU A 189 9.91 4.49 -16.74
N ARG A 190 10.61 4.71 -17.84
CA ARG A 190 11.46 5.89 -17.98
C ARG A 190 10.62 7.17 -18.05
N ALA A 191 11.16 8.30 -17.60
CA ALA A 191 10.42 9.56 -17.51
C ALA A 191 9.80 9.99 -18.87
N GLU A 192 10.55 9.84 -19.97
CA GLU A 192 10.06 10.20 -21.32
C GLU A 192 8.89 9.33 -21.76
N ASP A 193 8.97 8.03 -21.53
CA ASP A 193 7.89 7.07 -21.84
C ASP A 193 6.69 7.30 -20.91
N GLY A 194 6.93 7.63 -19.64
CA GLY A 194 5.88 7.99 -18.68
C GLY A 194 5.08 9.21 -19.11
N GLN A 195 5.74 10.25 -19.59
CA GLN A 195 5.09 11.45 -20.13
C GLN A 195 4.27 11.12 -21.39
N THR A 196 4.81 10.29 -22.27
CA THR A 196 4.11 9.82 -23.47
C THR A 196 2.88 9.02 -23.10
N LEU A 197 3.00 8.05 -22.19
CA LEU A 197 1.87 7.22 -21.75
C LEU A 197 0.80 8.06 -21.05
N TRP A 198 1.19 8.99 -20.15
CA TRP A 198 0.26 9.89 -19.49
C TRP A 198 -0.59 10.68 -20.49
N THR A 199 0.04 11.25 -21.53
CA THR A 199 -0.66 11.98 -22.58
C THR A 199 -1.60 11.07 -23.38
N HIS A 200 -1.13 9.87 -23.76
CA HIS A 200 -1.97 8.90 -24.46
C HIS A 200 -3.19 8.46 -23.66
N LEU A 201 -3.06 8.35 -22.34
CA LEU A 201 -4.17 8.00 -21.45
C LEU A 201 -5.17 9.18 -21.33
N LEU A 202 -4.69 10.42 -21.24
CA LEU A 202 -5.52 11.63 -21.25
C LEU A 202 -6.34 11.72 -22.54
N ASP A 203 -5.71 11.52 -23.70
CA ASP A 203 -6.36 11.57 -25.01
C ASP A 203 -7.46 10.51 -25.18
N ARG A 204 -7.39 9.41 -24.41
CA ARG A 204 -8.41 8.37 -24.32
C ARG A 204 -9.47 8.63 -23.27
N GLY A 205 -9.42 9.78 -22.60
CA GLY A 205 -10.39 10.19 -21.58
C GLY A 205 -10.22 9.46 -20.24
N VAL A 206 -9.02 8.92 -19.96
CA VAL A 206 -8.72 8.37 -18.63
C VAL A 206 -8.66 9.52 -17.63
N THR A 207 -9.36 9.37 -16.52
CA THR A 207 -9.46 10.42 -15.50
C THR A 207 -8.18 10.49 -14.67
N PRO A 208 -7.44 11.63 -14.68
CA PRO A 208 -6.34 11.84 -13.75
C PRO A 208 -6.90 12.04 -12.33
N CYS A 209 -6.30 11.38 -11.35
CA CYS A 209 -6.75 11.35 -9.97
C CYS A 209 -5.66 11.87 -9.02
N GLY A 210 -6.06 12.73 -8.09
CA GLY A 210 -5.17 13.30 -7.09
C GLY A 210 -5.19 12.55 -5.75
N LEU A 211 -4.43 13.09 -4.78
CA LEU A 211 -4.28 12.51 -3.43
C LEU A 211 -5.61 12.36 -2.69
N GLY A 212 -6.60 13.24 -2.95
CA GLY A 212 -7.90 13.15 -2.30
C GLY A 212 -8.67 11.89 -2.69
N ALA A 213 -8.72 11.57 -3.99
CA ALA A 213 -9.33 10.33 -4.47
C ALA A 213 -8.52 9.11 -4.01
N ARG A 214 -7.17 9.18 -4.06
CA ARG A 214 -6.30 8.11 -3.55
C ARG A 214 -6.61 7.77 -2.09
N ASP A 215 -6.76 8.77 -1.22
CA ASP A 215 -7.02 8.55 0.21
C ASP A 215 -8.42 7.98 0.47
N THR A 216 -9.46 8.46 -0.20
CA THR A 216 -10.81 7.90 -0.03
C THR A 216 -10.92 6.46 -0.54
N LEU A 217 -10.28 6.15 -1.67
CA LEU A 217 -10.27 4.80 -2.26
C LEU A 217 -9.53 3.79 -1.38
N ARG A 218 -8.32 4.13 -0.92
CA ARG A 218 -7.53 3.25 -0.06
C ARG A 218 -8.25 2.98 1.28
N LEU A 219 -8.88 4.03 1.85
CA LEU A 219 -9.57 3.89 3.14
C LEU A 219 -10.82 3.01 3.01
N GLU A 220 -11.59 3.12 1.92
CA GLU A 220 -12.69 2.20 1.64
C GLU A 220 -12.22 0.74 1.52
N ALA A 221 -11.06 0.52 0.90
CA ALA A 221 -10.40 -0.78 0.84
C ALA A 221 -9.71 -1.19 2.15
N ALA A 222 -9.73 -0.30 3.17
CA ALA A 222 -9.05 -0.46 4.46
C ALA A 222 -7.54 -0.75 4.33
N MET A 223 -6.90 -0.19 3.32
CA MET A 223 -5.45 -0.21 3.13
C MET A 223 -4.79 0.85 4.03
N HIS A 224 -3.68 0.46 4.66
CA HIS A 224 -2.98 1.31 5.62
C HIS A 224 -2.28 2.47 4.93
N LEU A 225 -2.16 3.58 5.64
CA LEU A 225 -1.27 4.69 5.29
C LEU A 225 -0.19 4.76 6.36
N TYR A 226 1.06 4.49 5.97
CA TYR A 226 2.20 4.60 6.88
C TYR A 226 2.34 6.03 7.44
N GLY A 227 2.68 6.12 8.71
CA GLY A 227 2.72 7.38 9.45
C GLY A 227 1.36 7.85 10.01
N GLN A 228 0.25 7.18 9.65
CA GLN A 228 -1.08 7.42 10.22
C GLN A 228 -1.69 6.16 10.85
N ASP A 229 -1.83 5.09 10.07
CA ASP A 229 -2.47 3.86 10.50
C ASP A 229 -1.47 2.86 11.12
N MET A 230 -0.21 3.05 10.89
CA MET A 230 0.89 2.29 11.48
C MET A 230 2.19 3.11 11.43
N ASP A 231 3.10 2.80 12.34
CA ASP A 231 4.38 3.45 12.52
C ASP A 231 5.38 2.53 13.24
N SER A 232 6.56 3.06 13.58
CA SER A 232 7.61 2.33 14.29
C SER A 232 7.26 1.90 15.74
N GLY A 233 6.17 2.40 16.30
CA GLY A 233 5.63 2.02 17.61
C GLY A 233 4.46 1.03 17.53
N THR A 234 4.13 0.56 16.31
CA THR A 234 3.00 -0.34 16.07
C THR A 234 3.50 -1.63 15.42
N ASN A 235 3.15 -2.78 15.97
CA ASN A 235 3.54 -4.06 15.38
C ASN A 235 2.45 -4.62 14.43
N PRO A 236 2.80 -5.59 13.55
CA PRO A 236 1.85 -6.16 12.58
C PRO A 236 0.59 -6.77 13.18
N PHE A 237 0.66 -7.35 14.38
CA PHE A 237 -0.52 -7.94 15.04
C PHE A 237 -1.51 -6.87 15.51
N GLU A 238 -1.00 -5.72 15.94
CA GLU A 238 -1.82 -4.56 16.29
C GLU A 238 -2.48 -3.94 15.07
N ALA A 239 -1.71 -3.77 13.97
CA ALA A 239 -2.18 -3.20 12.73
C ALA A 239 -3.17 -4.10 11.95
N GLY A 240 -3.35 -5.35 12.40
CA GLY A 240 -4.18 -6.33 11.69
C GLY A 240 -3.49 -6.92 10.46
N LEU A 241 -2.16 -6.85 10.43
CA LEU A 241 -1.27 -7.42 9.42
C LEU A 241 -0.59 -8.72 9.91
N GLY A 242 -1.09 -9.33 10.98
CA GLY A 242 -0.53 -10.57 11.52
C GLY A 242 -0.47 -11.73 10.52
N TRP A 243 -1.25 -11.69 9.45
CA TRP A 243 -1.21 -12.66 8.36
C TRP A 243 0.08 -12.58 7.51
N LEU A 244 0.85 -11.49 7.62
CA LEU A 244 2.17 -11.32 7.01
C LEU A 244 3.29 -11.98 7.81
N VAL A 245 3.04 -12.30 9.09
CA VAL A 245 4.06 -12.75 10.02
C VAL A 245 4.11 -14.29 10.02
N HIS A 246 5.17 -14.82 9.42
CA HIS A 246 5.38 -16.27 9.31
C HIS A 246 6.41 -16.75 10.32
N LEU A 247 6.00 -16.89 11.59
CA LEU A 247 6.89 -17.35 12.67
C LEU A 247 7.30 -18.83 12.53
N GLU A 248 6.59 -19.60 11.70
CA GLU A 248 6.91 -20.99 11.39
C GLU A 248 8.10 -21.16 10.44
N MET A 249 8.50 -20.10 9.70
CA MET A 249 9.65 -20.19 8.81
C MET A 249 10.97 -20.34 9.61
N PRO A 250 11.96 -21.10 9.10
CA PRO A 250 13.22 -21.31 9.82
C PRO A 250 14.14 -20.08 9.80
N ALA A 251 13.99 -19.20 8.82
CA ALA A 251 14.81 -17.99 8.69
C ALA A 251 14.52 -17.00 9.82
N ASP A 252 15.58 -16.40 10.37
CA ASP A 252 15.48 -15.31 11.31
C ASP A 252 15.24 -13.97 10.56
N PHE A 253 14.65 -13.01 11.25
CA PHE A 253 14.42 -11.67 10.72
C PHE A 253 14.41 -10.62 11.83
N VAL A 254 14.67 -9.37 11.47
CA VAL A 254 14.65 -8.24 12.41
C VAL A 254 13.30 -8.14 13.12
N GLY A 255 13.31 -8.10 14.44
CA GLY A 255 12.10 -7.97 15.27
C GLY A 255 11.38 -9.29 15.59
N ARG A 256 11.87 -10.45 15.11
CA ARG A 256 11.25 -11.75 15.36
C ARG A 256 10.99 -12.05 16.84
N PRO A 257 11.95 -11.89 17.77
CA PRO A 257 11.69 -12.18 19.20
C PRO A 257 10.55 -11.36 19.80
N ALA A 258 10.43 -10.09 19.42
CA ALA A 258 9.35 -9.23 19.86
C ALA A 258 7.98 -9.67 19.31
N LEU A 259 7.94 -10.11 18.04
CA LEU A 259 6.72 -10.63 17.44
C LEU A 259 6.31 -11.99 18.03
N GLU A 260 7.24 -12.87 18.36
CA GLU A 260 6.98 -14.13 19.07
C GLU A 260 6.37 -13.87 20.45
N GLN A 261 6.90 -12.88 21.18
CA GLN A 261 6.33 -12.46 22.46
C GLN A 261 4.91 -11.91 22.29
N THR A 262 4.68 -11.06 21.27
CA THR A 262 3.33 -10.50 21.01
C THR A 262 2.36 -11.59 20.57
N ALA A 263 2.79 -12.56 19.77
CA ALA A 263 1.96 -13.70 19.37
C ALA A 263 1.51 -14.53 20.57
N ALA A 264 2.40 -14.73 21.56
CA ALA A 264 2.11 -15.49 22.77
C ALA A 264 1.20 -14.74 23.76
N SER A 265 1.39 -13.42 23.94
CA SER A 265 0.64 -12.60 24.92
C SER A 265 -0.63 -11.95 24.35
N GLY A 266 -0.73 -11.83 23.03
CA GLY A 266 -1.71 -11.00 22.32
C GLY A 266 -1.28 -9.54 22.23
N PRO A 267 -1.77 -8.81 21.19
CA PRO A 267 -1.46 -7.40 21.00
C PRO A 267 -2.16 -6.52 22.03
N ALA A 268 -1.53 -5.39 22.41
CA ALA A 268 -2.07 -4.44 23.39
C ALA A 268 -3.27 -3.65 22.84
N LYS A 269 -3.30 -3.40 21.54
CA LYS A 269 -4.34 -2.67 20.82
C LYS A 269 -4.63 -3.37 19.49
N ARG A 270 -5.76 -3.05 18.85
CA ARG A 270 -6.09 -3.56 17.51
C ARG A 270 -6.67 -2.46 16.64
N LEU A 271 -6.22 -2.38 15.41
CA LEU A 271 -6.81 -1.53 14.40
C LEU A 271 -8.16 -2.10 13.97
N VAL A 272 -9.20 -1.27 14.05
CA VAL A 272 -10.59 -1.61 13.66
C VAL A 272 -11.12 -0.64 12.63
N GLY A 273 -12.12 -1.09 11.86
CA GLY A 273 -12.96 -0.21 11.05
C GLY A 273 -14.13 0.31 11.87
N LEU A 274 -14.43 1.58 11.75
CA LEU A 274 -15.58 2.26 12.36
C LEU A 274 -16.49 2.83 11.28
N LYS A 275 -17.81 2.61 11.40
CA LYS A 275 -18.85 3.39 10.72
C LYS A 275 -19.46 4.36 11.71
N LEU A 276 -19.48 5.65 11.36
CA LEU A 276 -20.05 6.69 12.19
C LEU A 276 -21.50 6.94 11.77
N GLN A 277 -22.36 7.28 12.73
CA GLN A 277 -23.72 7.74 12.43
C GLN A 277 -23.70 9.20 11.99
N GLY A 278 -24.47 9.53 10.94
CA GLY A 278 -24.56 10.88 10.39
C GLY A 278 -23.38 11.25 9.48
N ARG A 279 -23.15 12.58 9.32
CA ARG A 279 -22.18 13.12 8.34
C ARG A 279 -20.89 13.65 8.96
N ALA A 280 -20.71 13.48 10.27
CA ALA A 280 -19.51 13.94 10.94
C ALA A 280 -18.31 13.06 10.56
N ILE A 281 -17.23 13.66 10.07
CA ILE A 281 -16.02 12.96 9.64
C ILE A 281 -15.04 12.93 10.79
N ALA A 282 -14.62 11.74 11.22
CA ALA A 282 -13.51 11.56 12.15
C ALA A 282 -12.20 11.95 11.47
N ARG A 283 -11.26 12.49 12.22
CA ARG A 283 -9.93 12.85 11.73
C ARG A 283 -8.87 12.15 12.58
N HIS A 284 -7.65 12.13 12.08
CA HIS A 284 -6.49 11.63 12.81
C HIS A 284 -6.46 12.23 14.22
N ASP A 285 -6.07 11.44 15.22
CA ASP A 285 -5.98 11.77 16.65
C ASP A 285 -7.31 12.02 17.39
N TYR A 286 -8.46 11.92 16.73
CA TYR A 286 -9.72 12.04 17.43
C TYR A 286 -9.92 10.90 18.44
N PRO A 287 -10.34 11.20 19.69
CA PRO A 287 -10.56 10.19 20.72
C PRO A 287 -11.69 9.23 20.35
N VAL A 288 -11.45 7.93 20.53
CA VAL A 288 -12.50 6.91 20.54
C VAL A 288 -12.92 6.67 21.98
N LEU A 289 -14.23 6.71 22.24
CA LEU A 289 -14.83 6.59 23.57
C LEU A 289 -15.68 5.33 23.68
N HIS A 290 -15.67 4.73 24.85
CA HIS A 290 -16.61 3.71 25.28
C HIS A 290 -17.16 4.10 26.65
N ASP A 291 -18.50 4.24 26.77
CA ASP A 291 -19.17 4.71 27.99
C ASP A 291 -18.62 6.06 28.49
N GLY A 292 -18.30 6.98 27.56
CA GLY A 292 -17.74 8.29 27.87
C GLY A 292 -16.26 8.32 28.23
N ILE A 293 -15.60 7.18 28.32
CA ILE A 293 -14.17 7.06 28.66
C ILE A 293 -13.36 6.89 27.37
N ARG A 294 -12.26 7.62 27.23
CA ARG A 294 -11.32 7.45 26.10
C ARG A 294 -10.66 6.08 26.17
N VAL A 295 -10.85 5.28 25.13
CA VAL A 295 -10.33 3.92 24.98
C VAL A 295 -9.43 3.74 23.78
N GLY A 296 -9.34 4.73 22.90
CA GLY A 296 -8.57 4.60 21.67
C GLY A 296 -8.43 5.92 20.92
N THR A 297 -7.91 5.80 19.69
CA THR A 297 -7.61 6.95 18.84
C THR A 297 -7.88 6.60 17.38
N VAL A 298 -8.50 7.52 16.65
CA VAL A 298 -8.70 7.44 15.20
C VAL A 298 -7.36 7.66 14.50
N THR A 299 -7.05 6.84 13.51
CA THR A 299 -5.86 6.97 12.68
C THR A 299 -6.16 7.59 11.33
N SER A 300 -7.23 7.17 10.69
CA SER A 300 -7.69 7.70 9.40
C SER A 300 -9.20 7.80 9.39
N GLY A 301 -9.75 8.78 8.66
CA GLY A 301 -11.20 8.88 8.53
C GLY A 301 -11.63 9.82 7.42
N THR A 302 -12.70 9.43 6.72
CA THR A 302 -13.25 10.18 5.59
C THR A 302 -14.75 9.98 5.46
N TRP A 303 -15.37 10.79 4.60
CA TRP A 303 -16.64 10.46 4.00
C TRP A 303 -16.40 9.55 2.81
N SER A 304 -16.96 8.35 2.80
CA SER A 304 -16.89 7.42 1.69
C SER A 304 -17.83 7.85 0.56
N PRO A 305 -17.30 8.18 -0.64
CA PRO A 305 -18.16 8.53 -1.77
C PRO A 305 -18.94 7.34 -2.33
N THR A 306 -18.43 6.09 -2.17
CA THR A 306 -19.10 4.88 -2.63
C THR A 306 -20.22 4.46 -1.70
N LEU A 307 -20.01 4.51 -0.38
CA LEU A 307 -20.95 4.01 0.62
C LEU A 307 -21.91 5.11 1.11
N GLU A 308 -21.60 6.39 0.82
CA GLU A 308 -22.28 7.55 1.34
C GLU A 308 -22.39 7.55 2.89
N GLU A 309 -21.31 7.11 3.53
CA GLU A 309 -21.16 6.98 4.97
C GLU A 309 -19.82 7.55 5.46
N ALA A 310 -19.80 8.00 6.71
CA ALA A 310 -18.54 8.35 7.37
C ALA A 310 -17.85 7.08 7.91
N ILE A 311 -16.62 6.82 7.46
CA ILE A 311 -15.82 5.67 7.86
C ILE A 311 -14.51 6.12 8.48
N ALA A 312 -13.95 5.29 9.37
CA ALA A 312 -12.66 5.55 9.99
C ALA A 312 -11.92 4.25 10.35
N LEU A 313 -10.60 4.35 10.45
CA LEU A 313 -9.76 3.36 11.13
C LEU A 313 -9.37 3.91 12.50
N ALA A 314 -9.29 3.05 13.49
CA ALA A 314 -8.93 3.45 14.85
C ALA A 314 -8.28 2.29 15.62
N TYR A 315 -7.38 2.61 16.55
CA TYR A 315 -6.90 1.64 17.55
C TYR A 315 -7.79 1.64 18.78
N VAL A 316 -8.14 0.42 19.20
CA VAL A 316 -8.91 0.18 20.44
C VAL A 316 -8.34 -1.05 21.18
N PRO A 317 -8.62 -1.22 22.49
CA PRO A 317 -8.29 -2.46 23.20
C PRO A 317 -8.91 -3.69 22.54
N PRO A 318 -8.26 -4.86 22.58
CA PRO A 318 -8.74 -6.09 21.94
C PRO A 318 -10.15 -6.49 22.34
N ALA A 319 -10.55 -6.25 23.60
CA ALA A 319 -11.91 -6.52 24.10
C ALA A 319 -13.00 -5.72 23.37
N LEU A 320 -12.67 -4.57 22.80
CA LEU A 320 -13.59 -3.69 22.07
C LEU A 320 -13.49 -3.82 20.54
N ALA A 321 -12.60 -4.68 20.04
CA ALA A 321 -12.29 -4.78 18.60
C ALA A 321 -13.25 -5.68 17.79
N ARG A 322 -14.35 -6.17 18.40
CA ARG A 322 -15.28 -7.07 17.71
C ARG A 322 -16.29 -6.31 16.86
N PRO A 323 -16.53 -6.74 15.61
CA PRO A 323 -17.61 -6.17 14.78
C PRO A 323 -18.95 -6.21 15.51
N GLY A 324 -19.73 -5.11 15.39
CA GLY A 324 -20.97 -4.88 16.10
C GLY A 324 -20.81 -4.22 17.47
N LYS A 325 -19.57 -3.95 17.93
CA LYS A 325 -19.35 -3.23 19.18
C LYS A 325 -19.65 -1.73 18.98
N ASP A 326 -20.51 -1.19 19.83
CA ASP A 326 -20.83 0.24 19.84
C ASP A 326 -19.76 1.02 20.61
N LEU A 327 -19.34 2.10 19.99
CA LEU A 327 -18.36 3.07 20.46
C LEU A 327 -18.85 4.46 20.11
N SER A 328 -18.09 5.48 20.43
CA SER A 328 -18.27 6.81 19.87
C SER A 328 -16.92 7.46 19.57
N VAL A 329 -16.92 8.45 18.69
CA VAL A 329 -15.74 9.27 18.37
C VAL A 329 -16.03 10.69 18.84
N GLU A 330 -15.15 11.29 19.60
CA GLU A 330 -15.28 12.67 20.01
C GLU A 330 -14.91 13.61 18.86
N ILE A 331 -15.89 14.31 18.34
CA ILE A 331 -15.73 15.28 17.25
C ILE A 331 -16.17 16.65 17.72
N ARG A 332 -15.23 17.59 17.82
CA ARG A 332 -15.50 18.98 18.28
C ARG A 332 -16.26 19.00 19.61
N GLY A 333 -15.83 18.17 20.57
CA GLY A 333 -16.41 18.07 21.90
C GLY A 333 -17.77 17.37 21.99
N LYS A 334 -18.20 16.69 20.92
CA LYS A 334 -19.44 15.89 20.88
C LYS A 334 -19.13 14.44 20.58
N ALA A 335 -19.65 13.52 21.39
CA ALA A 335 -19.58 12.10 21.13
C ALA A 335 -20.49 11.73 19.94
N GLN A 336 -19.90 11.32 18.83
CA GLN A 336 -20.61 10.83 17.65
C GLN A 336 -20.68 9.31 17.71
N PRO A 337 -21.86 8.69 17.69
CA PRO A 337 -21.99 7.24 17.72
C PRO A 337 -21.26 6.59 16.55
N ALA A 338 -20.58 5.48 16.83
CA ALA A 338 -19.87 4.70 15.85
C ALA A 338 -19.98 3.21 16.20
N THR A 339 -19.95 2.36 15.19
CA THR A 339 -19.98 0.91 15.37
C THR A 339 -18.76 0.29 14.72
N VAL A 340 -18.13 -0.66 15.41
CA VAL A 340 -17.03 -1.44 14.84
C VAL A 340 -17.57 -2.34 13.73
N VAL A 341 -16.92 -2.29 12.56
CA VAL A 341 -17.31 -3.08 11.38
C VAL A 341 -16.17 -3.95 10.87
N ARG A 342 -16.51 -4.95 10.06
CA ARG A 342 -15.50 -5.75 9.34
C ARG A 342 -14.81 -4.88 8.30
N ARG A 343 -13.53 -5.13 8.07
CA ARG A 343 -12.73 -4.55 6.98
C ARG A 343 -12.58 -5.57 5.84
N PRO A 344 -12.48 -5.15 4.59
CA PRO A 344 -12.59 -3.78 4.09
C PRO A 344 -14.01 -3.22 4.21
N PHE A 345 -14.17 -1.88 4.14
CA PHE A 345 -15.50 -1.23 4.12
C PHE A 345 -16.20 -1.43 2.79
N TYR A 346 -15.43 -1.42 1.70
CA TYR A 346 -15.85 -1.69 0.34
C TYR A 346 -15.04 -2.85 -0.24
N LYS A 347 -15.71 -3.72 -0.94
CA LYS A 347 -15.13 -4.77 -1.76
C LYS A 347 -15.96 -4.86 -3.04
N ARG A 348 -15.28 -4.85 -4.20
CA ARG A 348 -15.97 -5.07 -5.48
C ARG A 348 -16.74 -6.39 -5.45
N PRO A 349 -18.02 -6.39 -5.87
CA PRO A 349 -18.85 -7.61 -5.98
C PRO A 349 -18.27 -8.66 -6.92
#